data_cf5a02188207156586a264a86f8a0024
#
_entry.id   cf5a02188207156586a264a86f8a0024
#
_cell.length_a   1.000
_cell.length_b   1.000
_cell.length_c   1.000
_cell.angle_alpha   90.00
_cell.angle_beta   90.00
_cell.angle_gamma   90.00
#
_symmetry.space_group_name_H-M   'P 1'
#
loop_
_entity.id
_entity.type
_entity.pdbx_description
1 polymer ?
#
loop_
_entity_poly.entity_id
_entity_poly.type
_entity_poly.pdbx_seq_one_letter_code
_entity_poly.pdbx_strand_id
1 'polypeptide(L)'
;MIRILIFCLPFFFINCFAQGWHPMGSRSMSLGNASVALNDVWAYHHNPAAIVGIKKVAFGISYENRFLLRELQSQGFVVAYPIKRGVISLGGQTFGYNNLRTYRSGLGYAMALTDFLSIGVQLNYHLIRLPQAYGQHQTVTAELGAMAKISENWHIGFSILNLTRNELSAFQEDRYTTALRLGTRYHVSKKVLLVGEIEKNVDYPIRFKSGIEYEPAENLYLRGGFGTAPIEFSFGFGYHWKGMYKLDVGSAYQQIIGWSPNVSFTVQLK
;
A
#
# COMPACT_ATOMS: atom_id res chain seq x y z
N MET A 1 -55.45 22.16 -7.69
CA MET A 1 -54.89 20.92 -7.13
C MET A 1 -53.41 20.84 -7.50
N ILE A 2 -52.54 21.22 -6.58
CA ILE A 2 -51.05 21.18 -6.76
C ILE A 2 -50.61 19.84 -6.22
N ARG A 3 -50.07 18.97 -7.10
CA ARG A 3 -49.42 17.69 -6.73
C ARG A 3 -47.98 17.99 -6.33
N ILE A 4 -47.67 17.93 -5.04
CA ILE A 4 -46.31 17.98 -4.50
C ILE A 4 -45.68 16.61 -4.76
N LEU A 5 -44.69 16.55 -5.65
CA LEU A 5 -43.87 15.37 -5.89
C LEU A 5 -42.78 15.35 -4.80
N ILE A 6 -42.96 14.50 -3.79
CA ILE A 6 -41.91 14.28 -2.75
C ILE A 6 -40.85 13.38 -3.39
N PHE A 7 -39.69 13.97 -3.67
CA PHE A 7 -38.52 13.26 -4.13
C PHE A 7 -37.84 12.63 -2.90
N CYS A 8 -38.06 11.33 -2.66
CA CYS A 8 -37.31 10.57 -1.68
C CYS A 8 -35.87 10.41 -2.18
N LEU A 9 -34.96 11.24 -1.67
CA LEU A 9 -33.52 11.00 -1.80
C LEU A 9 -33.16 9.77 -0.94
N PRO A 10 -32.59 8.71 -1.50
CA PRO A 10 -32.06 7.61 -0.69
C PRO A 10 -30.85 8.13 0.10
N PHE A 11 -30.98 8.17 1.40
CA PHE A 11 -29.85 8.37 2.32
C PHE A 11 -28.95 7.14 2.23
N PHE A 12 -27.86 7.23 1.46
CA PHE A 12 -26.78 6.26 1.54
C PHE A 12 -26.05 6.51 2.85
N PHE A 13 -26.22 5.60 3.81
CA PHE A 13 -25.36 5.55 4.99
C PHE A 13 -23.94 5.16 4.56
N ILE A 14 -23.06 6.13 4.50
CA ILE A 14 -21.63 5.90 4.27
C ILE A 14 -21.03 5.52 5.61
N ASN A 15 -20.79 4.24 5.85
CA ASN A 15 -20.01 3.80 6.97
C ASN A 15 -18.55 4.22 6.73
N CYS A 16 -18.07 5.20 7.50
CA CYS A 16 -16.68 5.65 7.46
C CYS A 16 -15.90 4.88 8.53
N PHE A 17 -15.15 3.87 8.10
CA PHE A 17 -14.28 3.10 8.98
C PHE A 17 -12.84 3.58 8.77
N ALA A 18 -12.23 4.14 9.80
CA ALA A 18 -10.84 4.57 9.81
C ALA A 18 -9.95 3.43 10.32
N GLN A 19 -9.59 2.48 9.46
CA GLN A 19 -8.65 1.42 9.84
C GLN A 19 -7.22 1.73 9.41
N GLY A 20 -6.28 1.41 10.32
CA GLY A 20 -4.90 1.87 10.28
C GLY A 20 -3.95 1.18 9.29
N TRP A 21 -4.42 0.32 8.35
CA TRP A 21 -3.56 -0.19 7.30
C TRP A 21 -3.68 0.65 6.03
N HIS A 22 -2.53 1.09 5.55
CA HIS A 22 -2.47 1.89 4.34
C HIS A 22 -1.25 1.51 3.50
N PRO A 23 -1.39 1.41 2.18
CA PRO A 23 -0.24 1.31 1.29
C PRO A 23 0.71 2.48 1.52
N MET A 24 2.03 2.24 1.44
CA MET A 24 3.06 3.25 1.61
C MET A 24 3.86 3.42 0.33
N GLY A 25 4.43 4.61 0.16
CA GLY A 25 5.24 4.96 -0.99
C GLY A 25 4.46 5.68 -2.09
N SER A 26 5.01 6.79 -2.54
CA SER A 26 4.36 7.68 -3.51
C SER A 26 4.17 7.03 -4.88
N ARG A 27 5.07 6.11 -5.27
CA ARG A 27 4.92 5.34 -6.51
C ARG A 27 3.64 4.51 -6.50
N SER A 28 3.37 3.76 -5.43
CA SER A 28 2.17 2.91 -5.34
C SER A 28 0.90 3.74 -5.30
N MET A 29 0.88 4.83 -4.52
CA MET A 29 -0.26 5.76 -4.48
C MET A 29 -0.56 6.33 -5.85
N SER A 30 0.46 6.81 -6.58
CA SER A 30 0.31 7.38 -7.92
C SER A 30 -0.22 6.38 -8.97
N LEU A 31 -0.15 5.08 -8.67
CA LEU A 31 -0.67 3.98 -9.49
C LEU A 31 -2.02 3.45 -8.98
N GLY A 32 -2.81 4.27 -8.27
CA GLY A 32 -4.10 3.87 -7.71
C GLY A 32 -3.99 2.84 -6.60
N ASN A 33 -2.82 2.73 -5.94
CA ASN A 33 -2.50 1.68 -4.97
C ASN A 33 -2.58 0.24 -5.54
N ALA A 34 -2.48 0.06 -6.86
CA ALA A 34 -2.33 -1.23 -7.52
C ALA A 34 -0.87 -1.72 -7.37
N SER A 35 -0.51 -2.23 -6.20
CA SER A 35 0.88 -2.37 -5.76
C SER A 35 1.31 -3.80 -5.42
N VAL A 36 0.39 -4.76 -5.36
CA VAL A 36 0.68 -6.15 -4.94
C VAL A 36 1.70 -6.86 -5.84
N ALA A 37 1.84 -6.43 -7.10
CA ALA A 37 2.82 -6.96 -8.04
C ALA A 37 4.04 -6.04 -8.27
N LEU A 38 4.15 -4.88 -7.59
CA LEU A 38 5.31 -4.00 -7.68
C LEU A 38 6.50 -4.56 -6.89
N ASN A 39 7.70 -4.45 -7.46
CA ASN A 39 8.94 -5.05 -6.92
C ASN A 39 9.98 -4.02 -6.46
N ASP A 40 9.56 -2.94 -5.87
CA ASP A 40 10.45 -1.98 -5.21
C ASP A 40 10.57 -2.24 -3.70
N VAL A 41 11.30 -1.38 -2.98
CA VAL A 41 11.49 -1.53 -1.53
C VAL A 41 10.17 -1.41 -0.75
N TRP A 42 9.19 -0.69 -1.30
CA TRP A 42 7.87 -0.51 -0.71
C TRP A 42 7.01 -1.78 -0.75
N ALA A 43 7.44 -2.82 -1.48
CA ALA A 43 6.82 -4.15 -1.46
C ALA A 43 6.68 -4.71 -0.03
N TYR A 44 7.55 -4.32 0.91
CA TYR A 44 7.38 -4.60 2.34
C TYR A 44 5.99 -4.24 2.87
N HIS A 45 5.40 -3.13 2.41
CA HIS A 45 4.08 -2.67 2.81
C HIS A 45 2.95 -3.23 1.94
N HIS A 46 3.26 -4.00 0.88
CA HIS A 46 2.27 -4.41 -0.12
C HIS A 46 2.18 -5.91 -0.33
N ASN A 47 3.32 -6.56 -0.52
CA ASN A 47 3.46 -7.99 -0.78
C ASN A 47 4.88 -8.42 -0.39
N PRO A 48 5.04 -9.10 0.73
CA PRO A 48 6.38 -9.47 1.19
C PRO A 48 7.17 -10.29 0.17
N ALA A 49 6.52 -11.08 -0.72
CA ALA A 49 7.23 -11.85 -1.75
C ALA A 49 7.86 -10.98 -2.84
N ALA A 50 7.26 -9.83 -3.14
CA ALA A 50 7.73 -8.96 -4.23
C ALA A 50 9.08 -8.29 -3.94
N ILE A 51 9.50 -8.25 -2.66
CA ILE A 51 10.78 -7.66 -2.24
C ILE A 51 12.00 -8.46 -2.70
N VAL A 52 11.84 -9.70 -3.13
CA VAL A 52 12.92 -10.56 -3.69
C VAL A 52 13.63 -9.91 -4.89
N GLY A 53 12.94 -9.00 -5.58
CA GLY A 53 13.51 -8.19 -6.66
C GLY A 53 14.65 -7.25 -6.23
N ILE A 54 14.78 -6.94 -4.94
CA ILE A 54 15.81 -6.06 -4.40
C ILE A 54 17.13 -6.83 -4.32
N LYS A 55 18.14 -6.36 -5.08
CA LYS A 55 19.45 -6.99 -5.19
C LYS A 55 20.55 -6.29 -4.39
N LYS A 56 20.28 -5.11 -3.88
CA LYS A 56 21.20 -4.26 -3.10
C LYS A 56 20.48 -3.76 -1.87
N VAL A 57 21.22 -3.44 -0.80
CA VAL A 57 20.60 -2.85 0.39
C VAL A 57 19.84 -1.59 0.00
N ALA A 58 18.59 -1.53 0.37
CA ALA A 58 17.71 -0.42 0.04
C ALA A 58 17.03 0.11 1.31
N PHE A 59 16.86 1.42 1.34
CA PHE A 59 16.17 2.14 2.40
C PHE A 59 15.15 3.08 1.79
N GLY A 60 13.97 3.18 2.39
CA GLY A 60 12.91 4.09 1.96
C GLY A 60 12.26 4.81 3.13
N ILE A 61 11.90 6.07 2.93
CA ILE A 61 11.03 6.85 3.81
C ILE A 61 9.87 7.45 3.00
N SER A 62 8.71 7.55 3.60
CA SER A 62 7.53 8.13 2.98
C SER A 62 6.72 8.93 3.98
N TYR A 63 6.12 9.99 3.50
CA TYR A 63 5.18 10.83 4.22
C TYR A 63 3.94 11.06 3.36
N GLU A 64 2.77 10.92 3.97
CA GLU A 64 1.46 11.20 3.38
C GLU A 64 0.66 12.11 4.29
N ASN A 65 -0.01 13.11 3.72
CA ASN A 65 -1.00 13.91 4.42
C ASN A 65 -2.37 13.69 3.77
N ARG A 66 -3.15 12.76 4.34
CA ARG A 66 -4.46 12.39 3.77
C ARG A 66 -5.44 13.53 3.92
N PHE A 67 -6.07 13.87 2.79
CA PHE A 67 -7.09 14.92 2.69
C PHE A 67 -6.64 16.28 3.23
N LEU A 68 -5.30 16.51 3.27
CA LEU A 68 -4.68 17.71 3.85
C LEU A 68 -5.03 17.92 5.34
N LEU A 69 -5.46 16.86 6.04
CA LEU A 69 -5.79 16.91 7.46
C LEU A 69 -4.58 16.48 8.31
N ARG A 70 -4.20 17.30 9.28
CA ARG A 70 -3.06 17.03 10.17
C ARG A 70 -3.28 15.76 11.01
N GLU A 71 -4.52 15.42 11.27
CA GLU A 71 -4.97 14.26 12.03
C GLU A 71 -4.79 12.94 11.26
N LEU A 72 -4.69 12.99 9.94
CA LEU A 72 -4.63 11.83 9.07
C LEU A 72 -3.25 11.67 8.39
N GLN A 73 -2.20 12.09 9.08
CA GLN A 73 -0.83 11.93 8.59
C GLN A 73 -0.36 10.49 8.72
N SER A 74 0.35 10.03 7.70
CA SER A 74 1.04 8.74 7.68
C SER A 74 2.53 8.94 7.43
N GLN A 75 3.36 8.23 8.19
CA GLN A 75 4.80 8.21 8.01
C GLN A 75 5.26 6.76 7.98
N GLY A 76 6.15 6.42 7.09
CA GLY A 76 6.67 5.08 7.00
C GLY A 76 8.12 5.02 6.59
N PHE A 77 8.76 3.93 6.99
CA PHE A 77 10.10 3.59 6.55
C PHE A 77 10.19 2.11 6.21
N VAL A 78 11.20 1.76 5.45
CA VAL A 78 11.53 0.38 5.13
C VAL A 78 13.01 0.22 4.87
N VAL A 79 13.57 -0.90 5.28
CA VAL A 79 14.92 -1.36 4.98
C VAL A 79 14.81 -2.76 4.38
N ALA A 80 15.47 -2.99 3.26
CA ALA A 80 15.59 -4.30 2.63
C ALA A 80 17.07 -4.68 2.54
N TYR A 81 17.40 -5.84 3.07
CA TYR A 81 18.77 -6.38 3.10
C TYR A 81 18.83 -7.72 2.38
N PRO A 82 19.37 -7.76 1.15
CA PRO A 82 19.58 -8.99 0.41
C PRO A 82 20.59 -9.89 1.10
N ILE A 83 20.27 -11.18 1.18
CA ILE A 83 21.16 -12.24 1.67
C ILE A 83 21.28 -13.32 0.58
N LYS A 84 22.16 -14.30 0.77
CA LYS A 84 22.43 -15.36 -0.23
C LYS A 84 21.16 -16.09 -0.73
N ARG A 85 20.17 -16.29 0.14
CA ARG A 85 18.96 -17.08 -0.16
C ARG A 85 17.66 -16.29 -0.13
N GLY A 86 17.73 -14.95 -0.17
CA GLY A 86 16.50 -14.14 -0.13
C GLY A 86 16.77 -12.72 0.32
N VAL A 87 15.72 -12.06 0.82
CA VAL A 87 15.77 -10.69 1.33
C VAL A 87 15.12 -10.64 2.70
N ILE A 88 15.84 -10.10 3.67
CA ILE A 88 15.27 -9.72 4.97
C ILE A 88 14.80 -8.27 4.86
N SER A 89 13.64 -7.98 5.39
CA SER A 89 13.09 -6.62 5.41
C SER A 89 12.60 -6.24 6.79
N LEU A 90 12.85 -4.98 7.15
CA LEU A 90 12.38 -4.36 8.38
C LEU A 90 11.68 -3.06 7.99
N GLY A 91 10.58 -2.74 8.61
CA GLY A 91 9.91 -1.49 8.36
C GLY A 91 8.93 -1.11 9.44
N GLY A 92 8.39 0.08 9.29
CA GLY A 92 7.39 0.60 10.21
C GLY A 92 6.55 1.69 9.57
N GLN A 93 5.40 1.91 10.18
CA GLN A 93 4.44 2.92 9.78
C GLN A 93 3.80 3.52 11.02
N THR A 94 3.59 4.83 11.01
CA THR A 94 2.74 5.53 11.98
C THR A 94 1.60 6.21 11.25
N PHE A 95 0.44 6.26 11.88
CA PHE A 95 -0.72 6.97 11.35
C PHE A 95 -1.44 7.69 12.49
N GLY A 96 -1.97 8.87 12.19
CA GLY A 96 -2.79 9.62 13.12
C GLY A 96 -2.04 10.67 13.94
N TYR A 97 -2.67 11.14 15.02
CA TYR A 97 -2.17 12.22 15.86
C TYR A 97 -2.43 11.92 17.35
N ASN A 98 -2.31 12.92 18.22
CA ASN A 98 -2.31 12.74 19.69
C ASN A 98 -3.49 11.94 20.27
N ASN A 99 -4.70 12.06 19.71
CA ASN A 99 -5.89 11.38 20.21
C ASN A 99 -6.10 9.98 19.62
N LEU A 100 -5.55 9.69 18.45
CA LEU A 100 -5.57 8.37 17.84
C LEU A 100 -4.26 8.18 17.07
N ARG A 101 -3.36 7.38 17.58
CA ARG A 101 -2.12 7.06 16.91
C ARG A 101 -1.90 5.57 16.81
N THR A 102 -1.70 5.11 15.60
CA THR A 102 -1.36 3.72 15.34
C THR A 102 0.12 3.61 14.96
N TYR A 103 0.75 2.55 15.44
CA TYR A 103 2.11 2.16 15.07
C TYR A 103 2.08 0.74 14.55
N ARG A 104 2.77 0.52 13.46
CA ARG A 104 3.03 -0.81 12.92
C ARG A 104 4.53 -0.94 12.71
N SER A 105 5.12 -2.03 13.16
CA SER A 105 6.49 -2.40 12.83
C SER A 105 6.57 -3.89 12.59
N GLY A 106 7.46 -4.34 11.72
CA GLY A 106 7.51 -5.76 11.41
C GLY A 106 8.82 -6.18 10.77
N LEU A 107 8.99 -7.49 10.72
CA LEU A 107 10.11 -8.18 10.10
C LEU A 107 9.57 -9.11 9.02
N GLY A 108 10.12 -9.00 7.82
CA GLY A 108 9.78 -9.81 6.67
C GLY A 108 10.96 -10.64 6.18
N TYR A 109 10.66 -11.79 5.61
CA TYR A 109 11.61 -12.60 4.86
C TYR A 109 10.96 -13.07 3.56
N ALA A 110 11.70 -12.98 2.47
CA ALA A 110 11.24 -13.44 1.18
C ALA A 110 12.36 -14.17 0.44
N MET A 111 11.99 -15.21 -0.32
CA MET A 111 12.92 -15.98 -1.12
C MET A 111 12.31 -16.42 -2.45
N ALA A 112 13.15 -16.58 -3.46
CA ALA A 112 12.75 -17.28 -4.67
C ALA A 112 12.78 -18.79 -4.40
N LEU A 113 11.65 -19.45 -4.64
CA LEU A 113 11.55 -20.91 -4.59
C LEU A 113 12.02 -21.53 -5.89
N THR A 114 11.70 -20.87 -7.00
CA THR A 114 12.11 -21.23 -8.37
C THR A 114 12.42 -19.95 -9.14
N ASP A 115 12.84 -20.07 -10.38
CA ASP A 115 13.10 -18.91 -11.27
C ASP A 115 11.83 -18.12 -11.59
N PHE A 116 10.66 -18.75 -11.43
CA PHE A 116 9.36 -18.12 -11.73
C PHE A 116 8.48 -17.87 -10.50
N LEU A 117 8.81 -18.41 -9.32
CA LEU A 117 7.98 -18.27 -8.13
C LEU A 117 8.78 -17.79 -6.92
N SER A 118 8.32 -16.73 -6.30
CA SER A 118 8.82 -16.23 -5.02
C SER A 118 7.72 -16.23 -3.97
N ILE A 119 8.11 -16.46 -2.73
CA ILE A 119 7.23 -16.37 -1.56
C ILE A 119 7.83 -15.43 -0.52
N GLY A 120 6.98 -14.92 0.35
CA GLY A 120 7.40 -14.06 1.45
C GLY A 120 6.45 -14.17 2.62
N VAL A 121 7.01 -14.03 3.80
CA VAL A 121 6.28 -13.98 5.07
C VAL A 121 6.69 -12.73 5.83
N GLN A 122 5.77 -12.17 6.59
CA GLN A 122 6.05 -11.00 7.41
C GLN A 122 5.25 -11.07 8.70
N LEU A 123 5.88 -10.77 9.81
CA LEU A 123 5.24 -10.60 11.11
C LEU A 123 5.24 -9.12 11.47
N ASN A 124 4.09 -8.61 11.88
CA ASN A 124 3.91 -7.21 12.25
C ASN A 124 3.36 -7.12 13.66
N TYR A 125 3.96 -6.25 14.43
CA TYR A 125 3.45 -5.77 15.70
C TYR A 125 2.70 -4.47 15.49
N HIS A 126 1.48 -4.40 16.02
CA HIS A 126 0.61 -3.24 15.97
C HIS A 126 0.37 -2.71 17.37
N LEU A 127 0.45 -1.41 17.52
CA LEU A 127 0.09 -0.69 18.74
C LEU A 127 -0.86 0.45 18.37
N ILE A 128 -2.04 0.45 18.96
CA ILE A 128 -3.03 1.51 18.83
C ILE A 128 -3.11 2.24 20.16
N ARG A 129 -2.85 3.54 20.15
CA ARG A 129 -3.04 4.42 21.29
C ARG A 129 -4.29 5.25 21.09
N LEU A 130 -5.19 5.16 22.04
CA LEU A 130 -6.41 5.91 22.13
C LEU A 130 -6.30 6.97 23.26
N PRO A 131 -7.23 7.93 23.37
CA PRO A 131 -7.29 8.83 24.52
C PRO A 131 -7.30 8.07 25.84
N GLN A 132 -6.84 8.71 26.92
CA GLN A 132 -6.61 8.07 28.23
C GLN A 132 -7.76 7.19 28.74
N ALA A 133 -9.02 7.53 28.41
CA ALA A 133 -10.21 6.76 28.80
C ALA A 133 -10.31 5.37 28.13
N TYR A 134 -9.65 5.16 26.96
CA TYR A 134 -9.77 3.94 26.14
C TYR A 134 -8.47 3.12 26.09
N GLY A 135 -7.38 3.64 26.67
CA GLY A 135 -6.12 2.92 26.82
C GLY A 135 -5.36 2.66 25.52
N GLN A 136 -4.65 1.53 25.48
CA GLN A 136 -3.87 1.09 24.33
C GLN A 136 -4.16 -0.38 24.03
N HIS A 137 -4.12 -0.72 22.73
CA HIS A 137 -4.30 -2.08 22.25
C HIS A 137 -3.09 -2.53 21.43
N GLN A 138 -2.74 -3.80 21.58
CA GLN A 138 -1.58 -4.40 20.93
C GLN A 138 -2.01 -5.70 20.26
N THR A 139 -1.52 -5.94 19.06
CA THR A 139 -1.73 -7.21 18.36
C THR A 139 -0.55 -7.55 17.45
N VAL A 140 -0.41 -8.82 17.13
CA VAL A 140 0.58 -9.31 16.17
C VAL A 140 -0.16 -9.93 15.01
N THR A 141 0.20 -9.57 13.77
CA THR A 141 -0.39 -10.13 12.57
C THR A 141 0.67 -10.79 11.71
N ALA A 142 0.27 -11.84 10.99
CA ALA A 142 1.08 -12.49 9.99
C ALA A 142 0.58 -12.14 8.59
N GLU A 143 1.51 -11.88 7.67
CA GLU A 143 1.23 -11.64 6.26
C GLU A 143 1.95 -12.68 5.41
N LEU A 144 1.30 -13.10 4.34
CA LEU A 144 1.85 -13.99 3.34
C LEU A 144 1.80 -13.33 1.97
N GLY A 145 2.81 -13.59 1.18
CA GLY A 145 2.87 -13.13 -0.19
C GLY A 145 3.39 -14.21 -1.13
N ALA A 146 2.97 -14.09 -2.38
CA ALA A 146 3.51 -14.85 -3.51
C ALA A 146 3.68 -13.92 -4.71
N MET A 147 4.69 -14.19 -5.53
CA MET A 147 4.94 -13.50 -6.78
C MET A 147 5.32 -14.53 -7.84
N ALA A 148 4.56 -14.56 -8.92
CA ALA A 148 4.81 -15.41 -10.08
C ALA A 148 5.30 -14.58 -11.26
N LYS A 149 6.42 -14.98 -11.87
CA LYS A 149 6.94 -14.45 -13.12
C LYS A 149 6.38 -15.31 -14.26
N ILE A 150 5.43 -14.77 -15.02
CA ILE A 150 4.83 -15.49 -16.15
C ILE A 150 5.70 -15.34 -17.39
N SER A 151 6.30 -14.16 -17.57
CA SER A 151 7.33 -13.89 -18.59
C SER A 151 8.26 -12.77 -18.09
N GLU A 152 9.25 -12.38 -18.88
CA GLU A 152 10.13 -11.24 -18.53
C GLU A 152 9.35 -9.94 -18.30
N ASN A 153 8.26 -9.77 -19.04
CA ASN A 153 7.45 -8.56 -18.99
C ASN A 153 6.20 -8.68 -18.10
N TRP A 154 5.82 -9.88 -17.67
CA TRP A 154 4.55 -10.13 -17.01
C TRP A 154 4.72 -10.84 -15.67
N HIS A 155 4.22 -10.24 -14.61
CA HIS A 155 4.23 -10.79 -13.26
C HIS A 155 2.85 -10.71 -12.62
N ILE A 156 2.52 -11.70 -11.80
CA ILE A 156 1.30 -11.76 -10.99
C ILE A 156 1.71 -11.81 -9.52
N GLY A 157 1.09 -10.96 -8.71
CA GLY A 157 1.30 -10.90 -7.27
C GLY A 157 0.04 -11.29 -6.51
N PHE A 158 0.23 -12.00 -5.40
CA PHE A 158 -0.83 -12.33 -4.46
C PHE A 158 -0.36 -12.03 -3.04
N SER A 159 -1.22 -11.48 -2.19
CA SER A 159 -0.93 -11.30 -0.77
C SER A 159 -2.17 -11.45 0.10
N ILE A 160 -1.93 -11.94 1.31
CA ILE A 160 -2.91 -12.01 2.40
C ILE A 160 -2.37 -11.17 3.55
N LEU A 161 -3.11 -10.13 3.92
CA LEU A 161 -2.86 -9.31 5.09
C LEU A 161 -3.64 -9.86 6.27
N ASN A 162 -3.01 -9.91 7.44
CA ASN A 162 -3.62 -10.39 8.69
C ASN A 162 -4.27 -11.77 8.55
N LEU A 163 -3.47 -12.77 8.20
CA LEU A 163 -3.93 -14.17 8.10
C LEU A 163 -4.54 -14.69 9.40
N THR A 164 -4.09 -14.18 10.54
CA THR A 164 -4.51 -14.60 11.88
C THR A 164 -5.88 -14.07 12.28
N ARG A 165 -6.43 -13.06 11.55
CA ARG A 165 -7.70 -12.40 11.85
C ARG A 165 -7.79 -11.92 13.30
N ASN A 166 -6.69 -11.43 13.85
CA ASN A 166 -6.62 -11.00 15.24
C ASN A 166 -7.55 -9.83 15.54
N GLU A 167 -8.12 -9.85 16.75
CA GLU A 167 -9.01 -8.80 17.24
C GLU A 167 -8.24 -7.53 17.62
N LEU A 168 -8.86 -6.38 17.43
CA LEU A 168 -8.33 -5.08 17.78
C LEU A 168 -8.56 -4.70 19.23
N SER A 169 -9.66 -5.17 19.83
CA SER A 169 -10.00 -4.90 21.22
C SER A 169 -10.88 -6.01 21.80
N ALA A 170 -10.83 -6.15 23.14
CA ALA A 170 -11.68 -7.09 23.86
C ALA A 170 -13.14 -6.61 24.02
N PHE A 171 -13.46 -5.35 23.65
CA PHE A 171 -14.76 -4.72 23.91
C PHE A 171 -15.70 -4.65 22.71
N GLN A 172 -15.17 -4.86 21.50
CA GLN A 172 -15.96 -4.90 20.27
C GLN A 172 -15.34 -5.99 19.36
N GLU A 173 -16.17 -6.61 18.54
CA GLU A 173 -15.73 -7.58 17.52
C GLU A 173 -14.88 -6.92 16.41
N ASP A 174 -14.33 -5.74 16.68
CA ASP A 174 -13.44 -5.03 15.76
C ASP A 174 -12.15 -5.82 15.55
N ARG A 175 -11.94 -6.24 14.32
CA ARG A 175 -10.75 -6.99 13.91
C ARG A 175 -9.83 -6.10 13.10
N TYR A 176 -8.54 -6.39 13.19
CA TYR A 176 -7.58 -5.76 12.31
C TYR A 176 -7.87 -6.18 10.86
N THR A 177 -7.80 -5.23 9.95
CA THR A 177 -8.14 -5.45 8.53
C THR A 177 -7.53 -6.73 7.98
N THR A 178 -8.38 -7.62 7.49
CA THR A 178 -7.97 -8.82 6.74
C THR A 178 -8.29 -8.59 5.27
N ALA A 179 -7.29 -8.61 4.42
CA ALA A 179 -7.47 -8.36 3.01
C ALA A 179 -6.72 -9.38 2.15
N LEU A 180 -7.40 -9.83 1.10
CA LEU A 180 -6.86 -10.62 0.01
C LEU A 180 -6.61 -9.70 -1.18
N ARG A 181 -5.42 -9.79 -1.76
CA ARG A 181 -5.01 -8.96 -2.89
C ARG A 181 -4.44 -9.84 -4.00
N LEU A 182 -4.94 -9.65 -5.20
CA LEU A 182 -4.45 -10.30 -6.42
C LEU A 182 -4.23 -9.21 -7.46
N GLY A 183 -3.09 -9.18 -8.08
CA GLY A 183 -2.84 -8.18 -9.10
C GLY A 183 -1.71 -8.57 -10.04
N THR A 184 -1.51 -7.72 -11.01
CA THR A 184 -0.57 -7.95 -12.10
C THR A 184 0.19 -6.69 -12.42
N ARG A 185 1.41 -6.86 -12.93
CA ARG A 185 2.17 -5.83 -13.62
C ARG A 185 2.61 -6.35 -14.99
N TYR A 186 2.48 -5.51 -15.99
CA TYR A 186 2.83 -5.81 -17.37
C TYR A 186 3.60 -4.68 -18.02
N HIS A 187 4.85 -4.95 -18.45
CA HIS A 187 5.63 -4.01 -19.24
C HIS A 187 5.21 -4.11 -20.72
N VAL A 188 4.40 -3.17 -21.16
CA VAL A 188 3.99 -3.04 -22.58
C VAL A 188 5.21 -2.73 -23.46
N SER A 189 6.09 -1.92 -22.92
CA SER A 189 7.38 -1.57 -23.53
C SER A 189 8.42 -1.26 -22.45
N LYS A 190 9.65 -0.93 -22.84
CA LYS A 190 10.68 -0.46 -21.90
C LYS A 190 10.30 0.83 -21.18
N LYS A 191 9.36 1.61 -21.73
CA LYS A 191 8.92 2.91 -21.21
C LYS A 191 7.54 2.89 -20.56
N VAL A 192 6.76 1.83 -20.73
CA VAL A 192 5.35 1.77 -20.27
C VAL A 192 5.11 0.54 -19.44
N LEU A 193 4.70 0.74 -18.20
CA LEU A 193 4.25 -0.28 -17.27
C LEU A 193 2.75 -0.09 -16.98
N LEU A 194 1.99 -1.15 -17.05
CA LEU A 194 0.60 -1.23 -16.62
C LEU A 194 0.52 -2.08 -15.35
N VAL A 195 -0.32 -1.66 -14.43
CA VAL A 195 -0.63 -2.43 -13.22
C VAL A 195 -2.13 -2.53 -13.02
N GLY A 196 -2.57 -3.65 -12.48
CA GLY A 196 -3.97 -3.88 -12.10
C GLY A 196 -4.03 -4.73 -10.84
N GLU A 197 -5.02 -4.47 -9.98
CA GLU A 197 -5.18 -5.18 -8.72
C GLU A 197 -6.65 -5.27 -8.34
N ILE A 198 -7.02 -6.42 -7.79
CA ILE A 198 -8.29 -6.65 -7.10
C ILE A 198 -7.98 -6.86 -5.62
N GLU A 199 -8.65 -6.11 -4.77
CA GLU A 199 -8.58 -6.23 -3.32
C GLU A 199 -9.94 -6.59 -2.75
N LYS A 200 -10.00 -7.62 -1.94
CA LYS A 200 -11.15 -7.97 -1.11
C LYS A 200 -10.74 -7.89 0.36
N ASN A 201 -11.19 -6.84 1.02
CA ASN A 201 -11.24 -6.79 2.46
C ASN A 201 -12.50 -7.55 2.92
N VAL A 202 -12.42 -8.28 4.04
CA VAL A 202 -13.54 -9.08 4.56
C VAL A 202 -14.77 -8.20 4.80
N ASP A 203 -14.57 -6.99 5.33
CA ASP A 203 -15.65 -6.10 5.78
C ASP A 203 -16.11 -5.09 4.73
N TYR A 204 -15.45 -5.04 3.54
CA TYR A 204 -15.70 -4.00 2.53
C TYR A 204 -16.00 -4.60 1.15
N PRO A 205 -16.65 -3.84 0.26
CA PRO A 205 -16.83 -4.22 -1.13
C PRO A 205 -15.49 -4.52 -1.81
N ILE A 206 -15.54 -5.32 -2.87
CA ILE A 206 -14.38 -5.55 -3.74
C ILE A 206 -13.93 -4.21 -4.33
N ARG A 207 -12.63 -3.97 -4.29
CA ARG A 207 -11.96 -2.80 -4.83
C ARG A 207 -11.13 -3.18 -6.03
N PHE A 208 -11.36 -2.50 -7.16
CA PHE A 208 -10.53 -2.61 -8.36
C PHE A 208 -9.59 -1.41 -8.41
N LYS A 209 -8.33 -1.66 -8.74
CA LYS A 209 -7.28 -0.66 -8.84
C LYS A 209 -6.50 -0.86 -10.12
N SER A 210 -6.10 0.23 -10.75
CA SER A 210 -5.29 0.19 -11.96
C SER A 210 -4.36 1.40 -12.03
N GLY A 211 -3.26 1.25 -12.75
CA GLY A 211 -2.33 2.35 -12.95
C GLY A 211 -1.47 2.16 -14.18
N ILE A 212 -0.96 3.29 -14.65
CA ILE A 212 0.02 3.39 -15.73
C ILE A 212 1.23 4.19 -15.26
N GLU A 213 2.43 3.68 -15.56
CA GLU A 213 3.69 4.40 -15.38
C GLU A 213 4.33 4.56 -16.76
N TYR A 214 4.71 5.78 -17.09
CA TYR A 214 5.36 6.14 -18.35
C TYR A 214 6.67 6.85 -18.09
N GLU A 215 7.73 6.45 -18.80
CA GLU A 215 9.06 7.04 -18.77
C GLU A 215 9.30 7.86 -20.04
N PRO A 216 8.89 9.16 -20.07
CA PRO A 216 9.09 10.03 -21.25
C PRO A 216 10.56 10.26 -21.58
N ALA A 217 11.38 10.43 -20.56
CA ALA A 217 12.82 10.62 -20.64
C ALA A 217 13.50 9.71 -19.62
N GLU A 218 14.77 9.44 -19.80
CA GLU A 218 15.57 8.60 -18.93
C GLU A 218 15.45 9.04 -17.47
N ASN A 219 15.11 8.11 -16.59
CA ASN A 219 14.95 8.30 -15.16
C ASN A 219 13.81 9.23 -14.72
N LEU A 220 12.95 9.66 -15.63
CA LEU A 220 11.79 10.50 -15.36
C LEU A 220 10.52 9.67 -15.52
N TYR A 221 9.66 9.63 -14.52
CA TYR A 221 8.45 8.81 -14.50
C TYR A 221 7.22 9.66 -14.27
N LEU A 222 6.22 9.49 -15.13
CA LEU A 222 4.88 10.03 -14.97
C LEU A 222 3.94 8.88 -14.67
N ARG A 223 3.02 9.08 -13.74
CA ARG A 223 2.10 8.04 -13.28
C ARG A 223 0.68 8.55 -13.20
N GLY A 224 -0.26 7.70 -13.52
CA GLY A 224 -1.68 7.89 -13.31
C GLY A 224 -2.32 6.62 -12.78
N GLY A 225 -3.30 6.76 -11.92
CA GLY A 225 -3.97 5.62 -11.32
C GLY A 225 -5.43 5.87 -11.03
N PHE A 226 -6.16 4.79 -10.88
CA PHE A 226 -7.59 4.79 -10.61
C PHE A 226 -7.93 3.66 -9.63
N GLY A 227 -8.85 3.95 -8.72
CA GLY A 227 -9.41 2.97 -7.78
C GLY A 227 -10.92 3.12 -7.66
N THR A 228 -11.59 2.01 -7.35
CA THR A 228 -13.03 1.98 -7.05
C THR A 228 -13.24 1.77 -5.54
N ALA A 229 -14.44 2.02 -5.05
CA ALA A 229 -14.89 1.73 -3.69
C ALA A 229 -13.93 2.24 -2.56
N PRO A 230 -13.76 3.57 -2.40
CA PRO A 230 -14.36 4.67 -3.13
C PRO A 230 -13.65 4.97 -4.46
N ILE A 231 -14.31 5.77 -5.33
CA ILE A 231 -13.68 6.26 -6.56
C ILE A 231 -12.55 7.22 -6.18
N GLU A 232 -11.35 6.91 -6.67
CA GLU A 232 -10.13 7.65 -6.40
C GLU A 232 -9.31 7.76 -7.69
N PHE A 233 -8.82 8.95 -8.00
CA PHE A 233 -7.86 9.20 -9.06
C PHE A 233 -6.52 9.57 -8.42
N SER A 234 -5.44 9.12 -9.02
CA SER A 234 -4.10 9.45 -8.52
C SER A 234 -3.16 9.83 -9.65
N PHE A 235 -2.23 10.71 -9.31
CA PHE A 235 -1.21 11.21 -10.22
C PHE A 235 0.11 11.28 -9.48
N GLY A 236 1.21 11.15 -10.22
CA GLY A 236 2.51 11.28 -9.61
C GLY A 236 3.64 11.40 -10.60
N PHE A 237 4.75 11.80 -10.03
CA PHE A 237 6.00 12.06 -10.68
C PHE A 237 7.13 11.36 -9.93
N GLY A 238 8.06 10.76 -10.66
CA GLY A 238 9.25 10.13 -10.09
C GLY A 238 10.49 10.57 -10.81
N TYR A 239 11.57 10.80 -10.06
CA TYR A 239 12.88 11.05 -10.61
C TYR A 239 13.92 10.15 -9.95
N HIS A 240 14.66 9.41 -10.79
CA HIS A 240 15.73 8.53 -10.34
C HIS A 240 17.07 9.10 -10.81
N TRP A 241 18.06 9.19 -9.92
CA TRP A 241 19.38 9.65 -10.35
C TRP A 241 20.53 8.80 -9.80
N LYS A 242 21.61 8.74 -10.56
CA LYS A 242 22.80 7.96 -10.24
C LYS A 242 22.54 6.46 -10.01
N GLY A 243 21.36 5.93 -10.40
CA GLY A 243 20.95 4.56 -10.15
C GLY A 243 20.81 4.17 -8.67
N MET A 244 20.90 5.16 -7.78
CA MET A 244 20.88 4.96 -6.32
C MET A 244 19.69 5.64 -5.65
N TYR A 245 19.32 6.81 -6.09
CA TYR A 245 18.34 7.66 -5.43
C TYR A 245 17.06 7.73 -6.24
N LYS A 246 15.92 7.63 -5.55
CA LYS A 246 14.59 7.77 -6.15
C LYS A 246 13.78 8.72 -5.31
N LEU A 247 13.29 9.77 -5.93
CA LEU A 247 12.33 10.70 -5.35
C LEU A 247 11.01 10.54 -6.10
N ASP A 248 9.97 10.21 -5.37
CA ASP A 248 8.63 10.08 -5.92
C ASP A 248 7.70 11.01 -5.16
N VAL A 249 6.89 11.75 -5.90
CA VAL A 249 5.86 12.66 -5.38
C VAL A 249 4.56 12.33 -6.08
N GLY A 250 3.47 12.28 -5.33
CA GLY A 250 2.17 12.00 -5.89
C GLY A 250 1.04 12.55 -5.04
N SER A 251 -0.15 12.46 -5.56
CA SER A 251 -1.36 12.76 -4.81
C SER A 251 -2.52 11.91 -5.32
N ALA A 252 -3.37 11.49 -4.39
CA ALA A 252 -4.65 10.89 -4.70
C ALA A 252 -5.76 11.92 -4.47
N TYR A 253 -6.82 11.82 -5.27
CA TYR A 253 -8.00 12.68 -5.19
C TYR A 253 -9.26 11.83 -5.05
N GLN A 254 -10.02 12.08 -4.01
CA GLN A 254 -11.36 11.53 -3.81
C GLN A 254 -12.38 12.66 -3.90
N GLN A 255 -13.43 12.44 -4.68
CA GLN A 255 -14.42 13.47 -4.98
C GLN A 255 -15.08 14.07 -3.73
N ILE A 256 -15.27 13.28 -2.68
CA ILE A 256 -15.99 13.72 -1.47
C ILE A 256 -15.04 14.37 -0.45
N ILE A 257 -13.81 13.90 -0.34
CA ILE A 257 -12.91 14.26 0.78
C ILE A 257 -11.72 15.11 0.32
N GLY A 258 -11.33 15.04 -0.96
CA GLY A 258 -10.30 15.89 -1.55
C GLY A 258 -8.95 15.21 -1.76
N TRP A 259 -7.86 15.98 -1.66
CA TRP A 259 -6.51 15.61 -2.03
C TRP A 259 -5.71 15.00 -0.89
N SER A 260 -4.89 14.01 -1.24
CA SER A 260 -3.97 13.31 -0.33
C SER A 260 -2.57 13.31 -0.91
N PRO A 261 -1.77 14.39 -0.71
CA PRO A 261 -0.39 14.43 -1.18
C PRO A 261 0.51 13.43 -0.43
N ASN A 262 1.46 12.87 -1.17
CA ASN A 262 2.45 11.93 -0.67
C ASN A 262 3.82 12.20 -1.29
N VAL A 263 4.88 12.00 -0.52
CA VAL A 263 6.26 12.03 -0.98
C VAL A 263 7.00 10.82 -0.44
N SER A 264 7.84 10.23 -1.26
CA SER A 264 8.73 9.16 -0.82
C SER A 264 10.13 9.30 -1.41
N PHE A 265 11.10 8.93 -0.61
CA PHE A 265 12.51 8.90 -0.99
C PHE A 265 13.08 7.50 -0.74
N THR A 266 13.80 6.98 -1.72
CA THR A 266 14.43 5.66 -1.65
C THR A 266 15.91 5.77 -2.02
N VAL A 267 16.75 5.07 -1.27
CA VAL A 267 18.18 4.92 -1.53
C VAL A 267 18.49 3.44 -1.72
N GLN A 268 19.21 3.11 -2.78
CA GLN A 268 19.80 1.80 -2.99
C GLN A 268 21.33 1.94 -2.94
N LEU A 269 21.95 1.28 -1.98
CA LEU A 269 23.41 1.30 -1.85
C LEU A 269 24.07 0.59 -3.03
N LYS A 270 25.31 0.94 -3.35
CA LYS A 270 26.05 0.34 -4.47
C LYS A 270 26.45 -1.11 -4.21
#